data_3c88836dbefba6b18e0aa6be17d3f837
#
_entry.id   3c88836dbefba6b18e0aa6be17d3f837
#
_cell.length_a   1.000
_cell.length_b   1.000
_cell.length_c   1.000
_cell.angle_alpha   90.00
_cell.angle_beta   90.00
_cell.angle_gamma   90.00
#
_symmetry.space_group_name_H-M   'P 1'
#
loop_
_entity.id
_entity.type
_entity.pdbx_description
1 polymer ?
#
loop_
_entity_poly.entity_id
_entity_poly.type
_entity_poly.pdbx_seq_one_letter_code
_entity_poly.pdbx_strand_id
1 'polypeptide(L)'
;MSNISELANVPQISFIENMTLQETEEQLKAEYARIYREQTGKELVLGEADAKTLLLKAFALIEYQTMQYADIKGQAELLKTSTGEALDALVALLGLTRQESKKATAKERFLLAEARADTVAVPAGTRVKTQGGRYFNTLDYAEIPPGATYVDTIVQAEEAGAESSGILAGEINILVDPIPYIASVSNVDESTGGLDVEDDDSLTERAYLAPSRFSCAGPRDAYEYNVREWRSDVTDVQITSPEPCVIAIYFVMEGGRLPNATEREELTEYISGENLRPLCDKVVCVEPEEVPYNIAFTYWIGDGDQRSAGTIQEKVTAAVQSYQSWQRHLGRDINPTELIAKIREAGAKRVKLTAPADIVIGKTQLPKCTGQTVTYGGLEDD
;
A
#
# COMPACT_ATOMS: atom_id res chain seq x y z
N MET A 1 -2.68 7.32 0.19
CA MET A 1 -3.92 8.11 0.49
C MET A 1 -5.05 7.12 0.74
N SER A 2 -5.77 7.28 1.83
CA SER A 2 -6.88 6.39 2.21
C SER A 2 -7.90 6.21 1.08
N ASN A 3 -8.35 4.98 0.88
CA ASN A 3 -9.40 4.64 -0.09
C ASN A 3 -10.81 4.96 0.44
N ILE A 4 -10.93 5.34 1.71
CA ILE A 4 -12.21 5.72 2.33
C ILE A 4 -12.54 7.15 1.94
N SER A 5 -13.57 7.33 1.11
CA SER A 5 -13.99 8.63 0.58
C SER A 5 -14.37 9.64 1.67
N GLU A 6 -14.98 9.18 2.75
CA GLU A 6 -15.38 10.00 3.90
C GLU A 6 -14.16 10.58 4.61
N LEU A 7 -13.12 9.78 4.82
CA LEU A 7 -11.87 10.21 5.44
C LEU A 7 -11.08 11.15 4.52
N ALA A 8 -11.08 10.89 3.22
CA ALA A 8 -10.46 11.77 2.23
C ALA A 8 -11.10 13.17 2.20
N ASN A 9 -12.43 13.23 2.39
CA ASN A 9 -13.19 14.49 2.39
C ASN A 9 -13.07 15.32 3.67
N VAL A 10 -12.49 14.78 4.75
CA VAL A 10 -12.21 15.58 5.96
C VAL A 10 -11.22 16.69 5.60
N PRO A 11 -11.55 17.96 5.86
CA PRO A 11 -10.65 19.07 5.52
C PRO A 11 -9.34 18.96 6.32
N GLN A 12 -8.24 19.34 5.67
CA GLN A 12 -6.98 19.49 6.38
C GLN A 12 -7.06 20.71 7.29
N ILE A 13 -6.77 20.51 8.56
CA ILE A 13 -6.78 21.56 9.58
C ILE A 13 -5.36 22.06 9.76
N SER A 14 -5.15 23.36 9.73
CA SER A 14 -3.92 24.00 10.18
C SER A 14 -4.13 24.57 11.57
N PHE A 15 -3.27 24.24 12.51
CA PHE A 15 -3.28 24.79 13.88
C PHE A 15 -2.55 26.14 13.97
N ILE A 16 -1.99 26.62 12.87
CA ILE A 16 -1.28 27.88 12.72
C ILE A 16 -1.89 28.78 11.62
N GLU A 17 -3.14 28.51 11.21
CA GLU A 17 -3.87 29.27 10.19
C GLU A 17 -3.11 29.40 8.85
N ASN A 18 -2.27 28.42 8.50
CA ASN A 18 -1.37 28.39 7.35
C ASN A 18 -0.37 29.56 7.30
N MET A 19 -0.04 30.15 8.47
CA MET A 19 0.91 31.26 8.57
C MET A 19 2.28 30.91 7.99
N THR A 20 2.85 31.82 7.22
CA THR A 20 4.18 31.68 6.59
C THR A 20 5.25 32.37 7.41
N LEU A 21 6.53 32.02 7.16
CA LEU A 21 7.65 32.71 7.79
C LEU A 21 7.65 34.21 7.46
N GLN A 22 7.27 34.59 6.24
CA GLN A 22 7.21 35.99 5.83
C GLN A 22 6.13 36.74 6.61
N GLU A 23 4.95 36.18 6.77
CA GLU A 23 3.87 36.79 7.56
C GLU A 23 4.25 36.91 9.04
N THR A 24 4.95 35.91 9.62
CA THR A 24 5.48 35.99 10.98
C THR A 24 6.49 37.12 11.12
N GLU A 25 7.39 37.29 10.12
CA GLU A 25 8.37 38.38 10.10
C GLU A 25 7.67 39.76 10.02
N GLU A 26 6.67 39.91 9.16
CA GLU A 26 5.88 41.13 8.99
C GLU A 26 5.12 41.49 10.27
N GLN A 27 4.48 40.49 10.93
CA GLN A 27 3.80 40.67 12.20
C GLN A 27 4.77 41.16 13.32
N LEU A 28 5.94 40.52 13.47
CA LEU A 28 6.92 40.92 14.46
C LEU A 28 7.46 42.32 14.20
N LYS A 29 7.70 42.69 12.96
CA LYS A 29 8.10 44.07 12.60
C LYS A 29 7.02 45.09 12.91
N ALA A 30 5.77 44.77 12.60
CA ALA A 30 4.63 45.62 12.87
C ALA A 30 4.43 45.83 14.38
N GLU A 31 4.49 44.73 15.15
CA GLU A 31 4.35 44.77 16.60
C GLU A 31 5.49 45.54 17.29
N TYR A 32 6.71 45.32 16.84
CA TYR A 32 7.87 46.07 17.35
C TYR A 32 7.72 47.57 17.03
N ALA A 33 7.29 47.94 15.83
CA ALA A 33 7.08 49.34 15.47
C ALA A 33 5.93 49.97 16.28
N ARG A 34 4.86 49.22 16.56
CA ARG A 34 3.75 49.65 17.45
C ARG A 34 4.24 49.96 18.85
N ILE A 35 4.96 49.00 19.47
CA ILE A 35 5.51 49.16 20.82
C ILE A 35 6.48 50.33 20.89
N TYR A 36 7.38 50.49 19.88
CA TYR A 36 8.33 51.58 19.83
C TYR A 36 7.63 52.94 19.79
N ARG A 37 6.59 53.09 18.98
CA ARG A 37 5.80 54.32 18.90
C ARG A 37 5.08 54.65 20.21
N GLU A 38 4.51 53.66 20.85
CA GLU A 38 3.87 53.83 22.16
C GLU A 38 4.83 54.27 23.25
N GLN A 39 6.04 53.72 23.26
CA GLN A 39 7.06 54.05 24.30
C GLN A 39 7.80 55.34 24.05
N THR A 40 8.00 55.71 22.78
CA THR A 40 8.86 56.86 22.45
C THR A 40 8.14 58.04 21.82
N GLY A 41 6.90 57.87 21.38
CA GLY A 41 6.11 58.84 20.60
C GLY A 41 6.69 59.10 19.20
N LYS A 42 7.60 58.25 18.69
CA LYS A 42 8.28 58.42 17.39
C LYS A 42 7.95 57.27 16.45
N GLU A 43 7.87 57.58 15.16
CA GLU A 43 7.79 56.58 14.12
C GLU A 43 9.14 55.87 13.96
N LEU A 44 9.09 54.54 13.77
CA LEU A 44 10.25 53.69 13.53
C LEU A 44 10.33 53.29 12.06
N VAL A 45 11.42 53.57 11.39
CA VAL A 45 11.76 53.06 10.06
C VAL A 45 12.83 51.99 10.21
N LEU A 46 12.49 50.78 9.76
CA LEU A 46 13.39 49.62 9.79
C LEU A 46 13.97 49.42 8.38
N GLY A 47 15.28 49.60 8.24
CA GLY A 47 16.00 49.24 7.02
C GLY A 47 16.28 47.73 6.98
N GLU A 48 16.42 47.14 5.80
CA GLU A 48 16.61 45.68 5.68
C GLU A 48 17.89 45.16 6.33
N ALA A 49 18.98 45.95 6.30
CA ALA A 49 20.26 45.61 6.92
C ALA A 49 20.46 46.18 8.34
N ASP A 50 19.41 46.75 8.93
CA ASP A 50 19.46 47.26 10.30
C ASP A 50 19.63 46.09 11.29
N ALA A 51 20.48 46.24 12.27
CA ALA A 51 20.71 45.23 13.31
C ALA A 51 19.40 44.81 14.02
N LYS A 52 18.44 45.73 14.19
CA LYS A 52 17.11 45.43 14.76
C LYS A 52 16.30 44.54 13.82
N THR A 53 16.33 44.82 12.51
CA THR A 53 15.64 44.02 11.52
C THR A 53 16.19 42.61 11.44
N LEU A 54 17.53 42.45 11.49
CA LEU A 54 18.19 41.14 11.53
C LEU A 54 17.82 40.36 12.80
N LEU A 55 17.72 41.03 13.94
CA LEU A 55 17.29 40.41 15.19
C LEU A 55 15.84 39.95 15.12
N LEU A 56 14.93 40.77 14.56
CA LEU A 56 13.50 40.41 14.38
C LEU A 56 13.38 39.24 13.42
N LYS A 57 14.15 39.17 12.34
CA LYS A 57 14.19 38.02 11.43
C LYS A 57 14.61 36.73 12.12
N ALA A 58 15.63 36.82 13.02
CA ALA A 58 16.04 35.65 13.80
C ALA A 58 14.95 35.20 14.79
N PHE A 59 14.24 36.12 15.44
CA PHE A 59 13.10 35.78 16.27
C PHE A 59 11.95 35.21 15.48
N ALA A 60 11.60 35.78 14.30
CA ALA A 60 10.57 35.27 13.42
C ALA A 60 10.85 33.82 13.02
N LEU A 61 12.08 33.48 12.71
CA LEU A 61 12.49 32.12 12.37
C LEU A 61 12.23 31.15 13.54
N ILE A 62 12.65 31.53 14.76
CA ILE A 62 12.46 30.68 15.95
C ILE A 62 10.97 30.51 16.27
N GLU A 63 10.21 31.61 16.20
CA GLU A 63 8.75 31.58 16.42
C GLU A 63 8.05 30.70 15.38
N TYR A 64 8.36 30.89 14.10
CA TYR A 64 7.82 30.08 13.03
C TYR A 64 8.14 28.58 13.20
N GLN A 65 9.37 28.23 13.57
CA GLN A 65 9.75 26.85 13.90
C GLN A 65 8.92 26.29 15.07
N THR A 66 8.66 27.10 16.09
CA THR A 66 7.83 26.69 17.21
C THR A 66 6.36 26.48 16.79
N MET A 67 5.85 27.37 15.94
CA MET A 67 4.51 27.21 15.35
C MET A 67 4.42 25.95 14.48
N GLN A 68 5.41 25.70 13.63
CA GLN A 68 5.47 24.47 12.82
C GLN A 68 5.49 23.22 13.70
N TYR A 69 6.24 23.23 14.80
CA TYR A 69 6.23 22.12 15.75
C TYR A 69 4.84 21.93 16.39
N ALA A 70 4.16 23.01 16.75
CA ALA A 70 2.79 22.96 17.30
C ALA A 70 1.79 22.40 16.25
N ASP A 71 1.90 22.83 14.98
CA ASP A 71 1.07 22.33 13.89
C ASP A 71 1.27 20.82 13.67
N ILE A 72 2.51 20.36 13.58
CA ILE A 72 2.86 18.95 13.44
C ILE A 72 2.29 18.13 14.61
N LYS A 73 2.40 18.64 15.85
CA LYS A 73 1.87 17.95 17.02
C LYS A 73 0.34 17.93 17.03
N GLY A 74 -0.30 19.02 16.66
CA GLY A 74 -1.76 19.07 16.51
C GLY A 74 -2.28 18.11 15.43
N GLN A 75 -1.62 18.05 14.30
CA GLN A 75 -1.97 17.15 13.22
C GLN A 75 -1.74 15.67 13.60
N ALA A 76 -0.77 15.37 14.45
CA ALA A 76 -0.52 14.02 14.94
C ALA A 76 -1.66 13.48 15.85
N GLU A 77 -2.55 14.35 16.34
CA GLU A 77 -3.73 13.96 17.11
C GLU A 77 -4.96 13.65 16.24
N LEU A 78 -4.87 13.86 14.95
CA LEU A 78 -5.97 13.63 14.01
C LEU A 78 -5.75 12.35 13.21
N LEU A 79 -6.72 11.45 13.17
CA LEU A 79 -6.61 10.17 12.46
C LEU A 79 -6.16 10.31 10.99
N LYS A 80 -6.60 11.38 10.30
CA LYS A 80 -6.26 11.64 8.90
C LYS A 80 -4.78 11.96 8.66
N THR A 81 -4.13 12.60 9.61
CA THR A 81 -2.78 13.19 9.46
C THR A 81 -1.75 12.59 10.39
N SER A 82 -2.18 11.73 11.32
CA SER A 82 -1.30 11.01 12.23
C SER A 82 -0.51 9.93 11.49
N THR A 83 0.75 9.75 11.86
CA THR A 83 1.65 8.75 11.26
C THR A 83 2.55 8.11 12.32
N GLY A 84 3.06 6.90 12.02
CA GLY A 84 4.04 6.20 12.85
C GLY A 84 3.55 6.00 14.30
N GLU A 85 4.44 6.23 15.27
CA GLU A 85 4.17 6.03 16.71
C GLU A 85 2.97 6.86 17.23
N ALA A 86 2.73 8.04 16.66
CA ALA A 86 1.59 8.87 17.05
C ALA A 86 0.27 8.22 16.61
N LEU A 87 0.23 7.66 15.41
CA LEU A 87 -0.92 6.89 14.92
C LEU A 87 -1.13 5.63 15.77
N ASP A 88 -0.07 4.90 16.09
CA ASP A 88 -0.14 3.71 16.94
C ASP A 88 -0.74 4.02 18.33
N ALA A 89 -0.34 5.14 18.93
CA ALA A 89 -0.89 5.60 20.20
C ALA A 89 -2.38 6.01 20.08
N LEU A 90 -2.74 6.66 18.97
CA LEU A 90 -4.12 7.09 18.72
C LEU A 90 -5.07 5.90 18.54
N VAL A 91 -4.67 4.90 17.74
CA VAL A 91 -5.51 3.72 17.47
C VAL A 91 -5.57 2.75 18.66
N ALA A 92 -4.60 2.79 19.56
CA ALA A 92 -4.64 2.03 20.81
C ALA A 92 -5.87 2.38 21.68
N LEU A 93 -6.38 3.61 21.57
CA LEU A 93 -7.63 4.00 22.22
C LEU A 93 -8.86 3.24 21.69
N LEU A 94 -8.78 2.76 20.44
CA LEU A 94 -9.80 1.91 19.82
C LEU A 94 -9.55 0.41 20.11
N GLY A 95 -8.51 0.08 20.86
CA GLY A 95 -8.07 -1.29 21.11
C GLY A 95 -7.45 -1.96 19.88
N LEU A 96 -6.87 -1.17 18.99
CA LEU A 96 -6.14 -1.65 17.81
C LEU A 96 -4.63 -1.60 18.04
N THR A 97 -3.93 -2.51 17.38
CA THR A 97 -2.47 -2.52 17.25
C THR A 97 -2.11 -2.69 15.78
N ARG A 98 -1.00 -2.13 15.37
CA ARG A 98 -0.44 -2.34 14.02
C ARG A 98 -0.17 -3.82 13.80
N GLN A 99 -0.54 -4.35 12.65
CA GLN A 99 -0.24 -5.72 12.30
C GLN A 99 1.25 -5.87 12.03
N GLU A 100 1.84 -6.87 12.65
CA GLU A 100 3.26 -7.18 12.48
C GLU A 100 3.52 -7.88 11.14
N SER A 101 4.76 -7.79 10.68
CA SER A 101 5.21 -8.53 9.50
C SER A 101 5.08 -10.04 9.73
N LYS A 102 4.73 -10.77 8.66
CA LYS A 102 4.60 -12.23 8.69
C LYS A 102 5.65 -12.87 7.79
N LYS A 103 6.03 -14.10 8.16
CA LYS A 103 6.98 -14.90 7.40
C LYS A 103 6.25 -15.74 6.35
N ALA A 104 6.78 -15.75 5.13
CA ALA A 104 6.26 -16.62 4.08
C ALA A 104 6.53 -18.09 4.38
N THR A 105 5.66 -18.96 3.90
CA THR A 105 5.82 -20.40 3.92
C THR A 105 5.72 -20.99 2.51
N ALA A 106 6.39 -22.12 2.31
CA ALA A 106 6.29 -22.90 1.09
C ALA A 106 6.37 -24.39 1.43
N LYS A 107 5.89 -25.21 0.53
CA LYS A 107 6.07 -26.66 0.62
C LYS A 107 7.32 -27.06 -0.12
N GLU A 108 8.30 -27.60 0.60
CA GLU A 108 9.62 -27.96 0.09
C GLU A 108 9.73 -29.46 -0.05
N ARG A 109 10.26 -29.91 -1.17
CA ARG A 109 10.55 -31.31 -1.47
C ARG A 109 12.02 -31.58 -1.36
N PHE A 110 12.37 -32.56 -0.49
CA PHE A 110 13.71 -33.12 -0.37
C PHE A 110 13.77 -34.43 -1.15
N LEU A 111 14.63 -34.52 -2.17
CA LEU A 111 14.70 -35.63 -3.09
C LEU A 111 16.03 -36.41 -2.90
N LEU A 112 15.95 -37.73 -2.81
CA LEU A 112 17.10 -38.62 -2.86
C LEU A 112 17.47 -38.95 -4.33
N ALA A 113 18.75 -39.24 -4.57
CA ALA A 113 19.19 -39.73 -5.88
C ALA A 113 18.60 -41.11 -6.22
N GLU A 114 18.48 -41.99 -5.21
CA GLU A 114 17.93 -43.34 -5.32
C GLU A 114 17.19 -43.71 -4.06
N ALA A 115 16.17 -44.60 -4.17
CA ALA A 115 15.45 -45.13 -3.01
C ALA A 115 16.39 -45.94 -2.10
N ARG A 116 16.27 -45.75 -0.80
CA ARG A 116 17.12 -46.42 0.21
C ARG A 116 16.33 -47.41 1.06
N ALA A 117 17.06 -48.38 1.63
CA ALA A 117 16.50 -49.33 2.59
C ALA A 117 16.37 -48.72 3.99
N ASP A 118 17.14 -47.66 4.29
CA ASP A 118 17.15 -46.94 5.56
C ASP A 118 16.40 -45.62 5.45
N THR A 119 15.81 -45.16 6.57
CA THR A 119 15.17 -43.86 6.69
C THR A 119 16.21 -42.73 6.59
N VAL A 120 15.92 -41.70 5.83
CA VAL A 120 16.74 -40.47 5.77
C VAL A 120 15.98 -39.34 6.46
N ALA A 121 16.60 -38.79 7.51
CA ALA A 121 16.03 -37.72 8.31
C ALA A 121 16.30 -36.33 7.69
N VAL A 122 15.30 -35.46 7.71
CA VAL A 122 15.41 -34.02 7.42
C VAL A 122 15.10 -33.29 8.73
N PRO A 123 16.12 -32.77 9.44
CA PRO A 123 15.93 -32.08 10.71
C PRO A 123 15.09 -30.80 10.57
N ALA A 124 14.32 -30.46 11.61
CA ALA A 124 13.76 -29.13 11.73
C ALA A 124 14.87 -28.07 11.76
N GLY A 125 14.64 -26.89 11.17
CA GLY A 125 15.63 -25.84 11.05
C GLY A 125 16.63 -26.04 9.90
N THR A 126 16.47 -27.08 9.05
CA THR A 126 17.31 -27.25 7.84
C THR A 126 17.09 -26.07 6.89
N ARG A 127 18.19 -25.40 6.53
CA ARG A 127 18.12 -24.20 5.70
C ARG A 127 18.17 -24.54 4.21
N VAL A 128 17.25 -23.94 3.49
CA VAL A 128 17.22 -23.91 2.03
C VAL A 128 17.17 -22.45 1.57
N LYS A 129 17.55 -22.16 0.34
CA LYS A 129 17.50 -20.79 -0.16
C LYS A 129 17.24 -20.72 -1.67
N THR A 130 16.82 -19.54 -2.10
CA THR A 130 16.77 -19.16 -3.50
C THR A 130 18.15 -18.76 -4.03
N GLN A 131 18.30 -18.67 -5.36
CA GLN A 131 19.51 -18.09 -5.97
C GLN A 131 19.68 -16.60 -5.60
N GLY A 132 18.57 -15.88 -5.35
CA GLY A 132 18.57 -14.49 -4.87
C GLY A 132 19.01 -14.31 -3.42
N GLY A 133 19.31 -15.40 -2.69
CA GLY A 133 19.85 -15.35 -1.33
C GLY A 133 18.80 -15.28 -0.23
N ARG A 134 17.51 -15.50 -0.49
CA ARG A 134 16.46 -15.59 0.52
C ARG A 134 16.47 -16.96 1.17
N TYR A 135 16.54 -17.00 2.50
CA TYR A 135 16.64 -18.20 3.29
C TYR A 135 15.29 -18.64 3.82
N PHE A 136 15.10 -19.96 3.84
CA PHE A 136 13.95 -20.64 4.43
C PHE A 136 14.45 -21.78 5.31
N ASN A 137 13.71 -22.08 6.38
CA ASN A 137 14.03 -23.12 7.35
C ASN A 137 12.86 -24.10 7.43
N THR A 138 13.14 -25.40 7.47
CA THR A 138 12.10 -26.41 7.75
C THR A 138 11.50 -26.15 9.13
N LEU A 139 10.17 -26.12 9.22
CA LEU A 139 9.48 -25.93 10.51
C LEU A 139 9.55 -27.18 11.37
N ASP A 140 9.28 -28.33 10.78
CA ASP A 140 9.16 -29.59 11.46
C ASP A 140 10.22 -30.59 10.98
N TYR A 141 10.47 -31.58 11.81
CA TYR A 141 11.22 -32.76 11.44
C TYR A 141 10.42 -33.58 10.43
N ALA A 142 11.10 -34.04 9.36
CA ALA A 142 10.51 -34.92 8.37
C ALA A 142 11.44 -36.13 8.07
N GLU A 143 10.86 -37.20 7.58
CA GLU A 143 11.59 -38.42 7.22
C GLU A 143 11.22 -38.90 5.83
N ILE A 144 12.24 -39.35 5.08
CA ILE A 144 12.03 -40.11 3.84
C ILE A 144 12.03 -41.58 4.26
N PRO A 145 10.87 -42.27 4.22
CA PRO A 145 10.79 -43.64 4.66
C PRO A 145 11.52 -44.62 3.73
N PRO A 146 11.85 -45.84 4.18
CA PRO A 146 12.48 -46.84 3.33
C PRO A 146 11.68 -47.12 2.06
N GLY A 147 12.35 -47.12 0.91
CA GLY A 147 11.75 -47.32 -0.40
C GLY A 147 11.13 -46.08 -1.06
N ALA A 148 10.97 -44.96 -0.33
CA ALA A 148 10.59 -43.69 -0.90
C ALA A 148 11.82 -42.92 -1.45
N THR A 149 11.57 -42.00 -2.36
CA THR A 149 12.60 -41.15 -2.97
C THR A 149 12.53 -39.71 -2.55
N TYR A 150 11.46 -39.27 -1.91
CA TYR A 150 11.29 -37.88 -1.45
C TYR A 150 10.41 -37.76 -0.21
N VAL A 151 10.49 -36.59 0.43
CA VAL A 151 9.54 -36.12 1.43
C VAL A 151 9.22 -34.65 1.17
N ASP A 152 7.98 -34.28 1.38
CA ASP A 152 7.53 -32.90 1.36
C ASP A 152 7.37 -32.41 2.80
N THR A 153 7.90 -31.23 3.11
CA THR A 153 7.75 -30.56 4.40
C THR A 153 7.53 -29.08 4.23
N ILE A 154 7.02 -28.41 5.25
CA ILE A 154 6.83 -26.95 5.22
C ILE A 154 8.13 -26.26 5.61
N VAL A 155 8.52 -25.29 4.79
CA VAL A 155 9.60 -24.35 5.09
C VAL A 155 9.03 -22.96 5.31
N GLN A 156 9.66 -22.19 6.20
CA GLN A 156 9.30 -20.82 6.52
C GLN A 156 10.48 -19.90 6.26
N ALA A 157 10.21 -18.72 5.71
CA ALA A 157 11.22 -17.71 5.49
C ALA A 157 11.94 -17.32 6.80
N GLU A 158 13.22 -17.08 6.74
CA GLU A 158 14.00 -16.61 7.89
C GLU A 158 13.62 -15.18 8.28
N GLU A 159 13.41 -14.33 7.28
CA GLU A 159 12.97 -12.94 7.43
C GLU A 159 11.48 -12.82 7.13
N ALA A 160 10.77 -12.02 7.94
CA ALA A 160 9.39 -11.65 7.68
C ALA A 160 9.35 -10.55 6.60
N GLY A 161 8.29 -10.53 5.82
CA GLY A 161 8.07 -9.52 4.79
C GLY A 161 7.45 -10.10 3.52
N ALA A 162 6.86 -9.23 2.74
CA ALA A 162 6.20 -9.56 1.48
C ALA A 162 7.19 -10.10 0.42
N GLU A 163 8.43 -9.65 0.47
CA GLU A 163 9.47 -10.06 -0.50
C GLU A 163 9.79 -11.57 -0.49
N SER A 164 9.43 -12.29 0.57
CA SER A 164 9.59 -13.75 0.65
C SER A 164 8.38 -14.52 0.13
N SER A 165 7.29 -13.83 -0.23
CA SER A 165 6.12 -14.38 -0.92
C SER A 165 6.27 -14.25 -2.44
N GLY A 166 5.51 -15.05 -3.18
CA GLY A 166 5.53 -14.99 -4.65
C GLY A 166 6.74 -15.68 -5.29
N ILE A 167 7.55 -16.43 -4.52
CA ILE A 167 8.66 -17.21 -5.07
C ILE A 167 8.09 -18.45 -5.76
N LEU A 168 8.29 -18.54 -7.05
CA LEU A 168 7.69 -19.59 -7.88
C LEU A 168 8.20 -20.98 -7.53
N ALA A 169 7.39 -22.00 -7.84
CA ALA A 169 7.78 -23.39 -7.64
C ALA A 169 9.12 -23.71 -8.36
N GLY A 170 10.04 -24.36 -7.64
CA GLY A 170 11.37 -24.71 -8.12
C GLY A 170 12.46 -23.64 -7.91
N GLU A 171 12.14 -22.46 -7.40
CA GLU A 171 13.11 -21.38 -7.17
C GLU A 171 13.83 -21.45 -5.82
N ILE A 172 13.23 -22.09 -4.81
CA ILE A 172 13.89 -22.43 -3.54
C ILE A 172 14.60 -23.77 -3.76
N ASN A 173 15.82 -23.76 -4.29
CA ASN A 173 16.44 -24.96 -4.83
C ASN A 173 17.89 -25.19 -4.37
N ILE A 174 18.35 -24.45 -3.38
CA ILE A 174 19.71 -24.59 -2.84
C ILE A 174 19.62 -25.04 -1.39
N LEU A 175 20.11 -26.26 -1.12
CA LEU A 175 20.31 -26.79 0.23
C LEU A 175 21.55 -26.14 0.86
N VAL A 176 21.35 -25.41 1.95
CA VAL A 176 22.43 -24.70 2.66
C VAL A 176 23.16 -25.64 3.63
N ASP A 177 22.38 -26.43 4.36
CA ASP A 177 22.89 -27.39 5.33
C ASP A 177 22.89 -28.79 4.69
N PRO A 178 24.05 -29.30 4.19
CA PRO A 178 24.09 -30.57 3.48
C PRO A 178 23.59 -31.73 4.33
N ILE A 179 22.61 -32.46 3.83
CA ILE A 179 22.11 -33.69 4.44
C ILE A 179 22.59 -34.87 3.61
N PRO A 180 23.19 -35.91 4.22
CA PRO A 180 23.63 -37.08 3.49
C PRO A 180 22.50 -37.67 2.63
N TYR A 181 22.83 -38.04 1.39
CA TYR A 181 21.95 -38.69 0.41
C TYR A 181 20.86 -37.80 -0.21
N ILE A 182 20.62 -36.59 0.27
CA ILE A 182 19.76 -35.62 -0.43
C ILE A 182 20.50 -35.15 -1.69
N ALA A 183 19.88 -35.39 -2.85
CA ALA A 183 20.42 -35.02 -4.14
C ALA A 183 19.99 -33.61 -4.59
N SER A 184 18.77 -33.24 -4.28
CA SER A 184 18.22 -31.92 -4.59
C SER A 184 17.07 -31.54 -3.69
N VAL A 185 16.82 -30.26 -3.62
CA VAL A 185 15.67 -29.65 -2.93
C VAL A 185 14.95 -28.71 -3.88
N SER A 186 13.66 -28.58 -3.76
CA SER A 186 12.88 -27.56 -4.50
C SER A 186 11.50 -27.39 -3.90
N ASN A 187 11.00 -26.15 -3.86
CA ASN A 187 9.62 -25.91 -3.48
C ASN A 187 8.65 -26.43 -4.57
N VAL A 188 7.57 -27.02 -4.12
CA VAL A 188 6.55 -27.68 -4.96
C VAL A 188 5.49 -26.68 -5.41
N ASP A 189 5.25 -25.68 -4.60
CA ASP A 189 4.30 -24.60 -4.80
C ASP A 189 4.95 -23.23 -4.59
N GLU A 190 4.24 -22.18 -4.95
CA GLU A 190 4.64 -20.80 -4.73
C GLU A 190 4.66 -20.49 -3.23
N SER A 191 5.65 -19.72 -2.77
CA SER A 191 5.69 -19.26 -1.39
C SER A 191 4.60 -18.22 -1.12
N THR A 192 3.94 -18.34 0.03
CA THR A 192 2.79 -17.48 0.39
C THR A 192 2.83 -17.05 1.85
N GLY A 193 2.05 -16.02 2.21
CA GLY A 193 1.79 -15.62 3.59
C GLY A 193 2.83 -14.68 4.20
N GLY A 194 3.87 -14.28 3.46
CA GLY A 194 4.79 -13.22 3.91
C GLY A 194 4.12 -11.86 3.74
N LEU A 195 4.14 -11.06 4.80
CA LEU A 195 3.56 -9.72 4.82
C LEU A 195 4.53 -8.75 5.47
N ASP A 196 4.57 -7.53 4.97
CA ASP A 196 5.27 -6.44 5.65
C ASP A 196 4.48 -5.95 6.86
N VAL A 197 5.10 -5.09 7.65
CA VAL A 197 4.40 -4.38 8.72
C VAL A 197 3.30 -3.52 8.09
N GLU A 198 2.11 -3.52 8.67
CA GLU A 198 0.98 -2.70 8.24
C GLU A 198 1.38 -1.23 8.10
N ASP A 199 1.09 -0.64 6.95
CA ASP A 199 1.38 0.76 6.69
C ASP A 199 0.39 1.71 7.41
N ASP A 200 0.72 3.00 7.43
CA ASP A 200 -0.10 4.01 8.11
C ASP A 200 -1.47 4.20 7.45
N ASP A 201 -1.54 4.08 6.13
CA ASP A 201 -2.81 4.23 5.39
C ASP A 201 -3.76 3.08 5.74
N SER A 202 -3.29 1.83 5.73
CA SER A 202 -4.08 0.63 6.08
C SER A 202 -4.55 0.66 7.54
N LEU A 203 -3.66 1.03 8.46
CA LEU A 203 -4.00 1.17 9.88
C LEU A 203 -5.04 2.28 10.11
N THR A 204 -4.93 3.40 9.40
CA THR A 204 -5.89 4.51 9.45
C THR A 204 -7.27 4.08 8.95
N GLU A 205 -7.34 3.34 7.83
CA GLU A 205 -8.60 2.81 7.31
C GLU A 205 -9.25 1.83 8.29
N ARG A 206 -8.46 0.94 8.86
CA ARG A 206 -8.92 -0.01 9.88
C ARG A 206 -9.40 0.68 11.15
N ALA A 207 -8.71 1.74 11.58
CA ALA A 207 -9.12 2.55 12.73
C ALA A 207 -10.43 3.31 12.47
N TYR A 208 -10.62 3.83 11.26
CA TYR A 208 -11.87 4.50 10.86
C TYR A 208 -13.06 3.53 10.92
N LEU A 209 -12.88 2.29 10.49
CA LEU A 209 -13.92 1.26 10.49
C LEU A 209 -14.12 0.59 11.87
N ALA A 210 -13.16 0.71 12.78
CA ALA A 210 -13.20 0.04 14.09
C ALA A 210 -14.48 0.21 14.90
N PRO A 211 -15.15 1.38 14.91
CA PRO A 211 -16.43 1.53 15.60
C PRO A 211 -17.53 0.59 15.07
N SER A 212 -17.46 0.22 13.80
CA SER A 212 -18.44 -0.65 13.15
C SER A 212 -18.35 -2.11 13.61
N ARG A 213 -17.21 -2.54 14.17
CA ARG A 213 -16.99 -3.91 14.69
C ARG A 213 -17.93 -4.29 15.82
N PHE A 214 -18.44 -3.29 16.58
CA PHE A 214 -19.36 -3.53 17.69
C PHE A 214 -20.78 -3.86 17.24
N SER A 215 -21.08 -3.71 15.96
CA SER A 215 -22.41 -3.98 15.41
C SER A 215 -22.50 -5.43 14.93
N CYS A 216 -23.14 -6.29 15.71
CA CYS A 216 -23.47 -7.66 15.30
C CYS A 216 -24.68 -7.74 14.34
N ALA A 217 -25.21 -6.61 13.89
CA ALA A 217 -26.36 -6.54 12.98
C ALA A 217 -26.01 -6.70 11.49
N GLY A 218 -24.72 -6.87 11.17
CA GLY A 218 -24.22 -7.11 9.80
C GLY A 218 -24.22 -5.88 8.88
N PRO A 219 -23.90 -4.64 9.35
CA PRO A 219 -23.71 -3.52 8.44
C PRO A 219 -22.50 -3.79 7.51
N ARG A 220 -22.51 -3.19 6.32
CA ARG A 220 -21.43 -3.32 5.34
C ARG A 220 -20.06 -3.04 5.95
N ASP A 221 -19.96 -1.97 6.71
CA ASP A 221 -18.70 -1.49 7.30
C ASP A 221 -18.13 -2.47 8.33
N ALA A 222 -18.98 -3.23 9.04
CA ALA A 222 -18.50 -4.28 9.94
C ALA A 222 -17.84 -5.43 9.16
N TYR A 223 -18.42 -5.84 8.05
CA TYR A 223 -17.82 -6.85 7.18
C TYR A 223 -16.50 -6.33 6.54
N GLU A 224 -16.49 -5.08 6.07
CA GLU A 224 -15.29 -4.46 5.53
C GLU A 224 -14.18 -4.38 6.57
N TYR A 225 -14.51 -3.97 7.81
CA TYR A 225 -13.58 -3.97 8.94
C TYR A 225 -12.98 -5.38 9.16
N ASN A 226 -13.82 -6.40 9.23
CA ASN A 226 -13.38 -7.78 9.47
C ASN A 226 -12.47 -8.31 8.35
N VAL A 227 -12.72 -7.94 7.09
CA VAL A 227 -11.85 -8.30 5.95
C VAL A 227 -10.47 -7.67 6.10
N ARG A 228 -10.39 -6.39 6.44
CA ARG A 228 -9.13 -5.67 6.67
C ARG A 228 -8.41 -6.12 7.95
N GLU A 229 -9.13 -6.55 8.97
CA GLU A 229 -8.57 -7.15 10.20
C GLU A 229 -7.94 -8.53 9.94
N TRP A 230 -8.51 -9.29 9.00
CA TRP A 230 -7.98 -10.59 8.63
C TRP A 230 -6.57 -10.50 8.03
N ARG A 231 -6.33 -9.52 7.09
CA ARG A 231 -5.02 -9.33 6.45
C ARG A 231 -4.82 -7.87 6.02
N SER A 232 -3.63 -7.35 6.30
CA SER A 232 -3.24 -5.97 5.95
C SER A 232 -2.97 -5.74 4.46
N ASP A 233 -2.71 -6.81 3.68
CA ASP A 233 -2.47 -6.73 2.24
C ASP A 233 -3.77 -6.71 1.40
N VAL A 234 -4.94 -6.64 2.03
CA VAL A 234 -6.20 -6.37 1.34
C VAL A 234 -6.32 -4.88 1.06
N THR A 235 -6.31 -4.51 -0.22
CA THR A 235 -6.31 -3.10 -0.64
C THR A 235 -7.69 -2.56 -1.00
N ASP A 236 -8.62 -3.43 -1.41
CA ASP A 236 -9.97 -3.01 -1.80
C ASP A 236 -10.99 -4.09 -1.46
N VAL A 237 -12.16 -3.67 -1.00
CA VAL A 237 -13.24 -4.57 -0.55
C VAL A 237 -14.58 -4.05 -1.05
N GLN A 238 -15.37 -4.92 -1.63
CA GLN A 238 -16.76 -4.63 -1.99
C GLN A 238 -17.69 -5.71 -1.45
N ILE A 239 -18.71 -5.27 -0.71
CA ILE A 239 -19.70 -6.15 -0.08
C ILE A 239 -21.05 -5.94 -0.73
N THR A 240 -21.67 -7.02 -1.13
CA THR A 240 -23.01 -7.03 -1.73
C THR A 240 -23.89 -8.11 -1.09
N SER A 241 -25.20 -7.94 -1.19
CA SER A 241 -26.16 -8.97 -0.79
C SER A 241 -26.98 -9.33 -2.03
N PRO A 242 -26.52 -10.31 -2.83
CA PRO A 242 -27.22 -10.71 -4.05
C PRO A 242 -28.57 -11.39 -3.77
N GLU A 243 -28.70 -12.05 -2.63
CA GLU A 243 -29.90 -12.74 -2.18
C GLU A 243 -30.12 -12.47 -0.67
N PRO A 244 -31.34 -12.61 -0.16
CA PRO A 244 -31.59 -12.49 1.26
C PRO A 244 -30.71 -13.43 2.09
N CYS A 245 -30.11 -12.92 3.16
CA CYS A 245 -29.18 -13.64 4.03
C CYS A 245 -27.90 -14.17 3.35
N VAL A 246 -27.59 -13.74 2.12
CA VAL A 246 -26.31 -14.05 1.45
C VAL A 246 -25.48 -12.77 1.37
N ILE A 247 -24.29 -12.81 1.95
CA ILE A 247 -23.30 -11.75 1.88
C ILE A 247 -22.17 -12.19 0.97
N ALA A 248 -22.04 -11.53 -0.17
CA ALA A 248 -20.96 -11.76 -1.12
C ALA A 248 -19.86 -10.71 -0.92
N ILE A 249 -18.65 -11.16 -0.64
CA ILE A 249 -17.48 -10.34 -0.41
C ILE A 249 -16.54 -10.48 -1.61
N TYR A 250 -16.22 -9.35 -2.23
CA TYR A 250 -15.22 -9.22 -3.29
C TYR A 250 -14.07 -8.42 -2.73
N PHE A 251 -12.85 -8.88 -2.93
CA PHE A 251 -11.68 -8.18 -2.41
C PHE A 251 -10.49 -8.30 -3.36
N VAL A 252 -9.57 -7.37 -3.24
CA VAL A 252 -8.36 -7.27 -4.06
C VAL A 252 -7.16 -7.19 -3.11
N MET A 253 -6.14 -7.93 -3.44
CA MET A 253 -4.89 -7.97 -2.69
C MET A 253 -3.93 -6.89 -3.17
N GLU A 254 -2.85 -6.68 -2.44
CA GLU A 254 -1.79 -5.75 -2.78
C GLU A 254 -1.30 -5.92 -4.22
N GLY A 255 -0.93 -4.81 -4.88
CA GLY A 255 -0.57 -4.79 -6.30
C GLY A 255 -1.74 -5.01 -7.26
N GLY A 256 -2.99 -5.02 -6.77
CA GLY A 256 -4.18 -5.28 -7.60
C GLY A 256 -4.35 -6.76 -8.00
N ARG A 257 -3.71 -7.65 -7.26
CA ARG A 257 -3.81 -9.10 -7.45
C ARG A 257 -5.18 -9.64 -7.03
N LEU A 258 -5.73 -10.57 -7.79
CA LEU A 258 -6.92 -11.31 -7.38
C LEU A 258 -6.57 -12.30 -6.24
N PRO A 259 -7.51 -12.52 -5.29
CA PRO A 259 -7.34 -13.53 -4.27
C PRO A 259 -7.38 -14.95 -4.90
N ASN A 260 -6.51 -15.83 -4.44
CA ASN A 260 -6.55 -17.22 -4.85
C ASN A 260 -7.68 -18.01 -4.13
N ALA A 261 -7.88 -19.27 -4.50
CA ALA A 261 -8.96 -20.10 -3.93
C ALA A 261 -8.78 -20.29 -2.41
N THR A 262 -7.56 -20.53 -1.96
CA THR A 262 -7.23 -20.73 -0.53
C THR A 262 -7.51 -19.46 0.28
N GLU A 263 -7.09 -18.31 -0.20
CA GLU A 263 -7.34 -17.02 0.48
C GLU A 263 -8.84 -16.71 0.59
N ARG A 264 -9.62 -17.06 -0.43
CA ARG A 264 -11.09 -16.91 -0.37
C ARG A 264 -11.74 -17.86 0.64
N GLU A 265 -11.25 -19.10 0.74
CA GLU A 265 -11.73 -20.08 1.72
C GLU A 265 -11.35 -19.64 3.14
N GLU A 266 -10.11 -19.25 3.39
CA GLU A 266 -9.63 -18.76 4.68
C GLU A 266 -10.42 -17.54 5.16
N LEU A 267 -10.65 -16.55 4.30
CA LEU A 267 -11.47 -15.39 4.66
C LEU A 267 -12.92 -15.78 4.95
N THR A 268 -13.48 -16.69 4.15
CA THR A 268 -14.85 -17.18 4.38
C THR A 268 -14.97 -17.88 5.73
N GLU A 269 -13.99 -18.71 6.09
CA GLU A 269 -13.94 -19.39 7.39
C GLU A 269 -13.78 -18.36 8.53
N TYR A 270 -12.86 -17.42 8.38
CA TYR A 270 -12.63 -16.36 9.38
C TYR A 270 -13.90 -15.57 9.68
N ILE A 271 -14.59 -15.03 8.65
CA ILE A 271 -15.80 -14.22 8.83
C ILE A 271 -17.00 -15.06 9.26
N SER A 272 -17.01 -16.36 8.95
CA SER A 272 -18.08 -17.28 9.38
C SER A 272 -18.07 -17.57 10.89
N GLY A 273 -17.07 -17.07 11.63
CA GLY A 273 -17.00 -17.16 13.09
C GLY A 273 -18.25 -16.62 13.80
N GLU A 274 -18.63 -17.22 14.91
CA GLU A 274 -19.89 -16.95 15.62
C GLU A 274 -20.08 -15.48 16.05
N ASN A 275 -18.99 -14.74 16.26
CA ASN A 275 -19.01 -13.36 16.77
C ASN A 275 -18.84 -12.28 15.69
N LEU A 276 -18.63 -12.67 14.42
CA LEU A 276 -18.29 -11.74 13.34
C LEU A 276 -19.45 -11.50 12.37
N ARG A 277 -20.49 -12.29 12.43
CA ARG A 277 -21.67 -12.18 11.55
C ARG A 277 -22.98 -12.45 12.29
N PRO A 278 -24.13 -11.95 11.77
CA PRO A 278 -25.45 -12.42 12.19
C PRO A 278 -25.62 -13.91 11.93
N LEU A 279 -26.40 -14.58 12.80
CA LEU A 279 -26.65 -16.03 12.68
C LEU A 279 -27.29 -16.45 11.34
N CYS A 280 -28.08 -15.56 10.73
CA CYS A 280 -28.78 -15.83 9.46
C CYS A 280 -27.92 -15.57 8.23
N ASP A 281 -26.77 -14.87 8.34
CA ASP A 281 -25.97 -14.50 7.18
C ASP A 281 -25.09 -15.66 6.71
N LYS A 282 -25.20 -15.99 5.44
CA LYS A 282 -24.29 -16.89 4.73
C LYS A 282 -23.24 -16.04 4.00
N VAL A 283 -22.02 -16.07 4.47
CA VAL A 283 -20.90 -15.36 3.85
C VAL A 283 -20.27 -16.21 2.75
N VAL A 284 -19.99 -15.60 1.61
CA VAL A 284 -19.27 -16.19 0.49
C VAL A 284 -18.26 -15.19 -0.05
N CYS A 285 -17.02 -15.62 -0.21
CA CYS A 285 -15.99 -14.82 -0.86
C CYS A 285 -15.95 -15.16 -2.35
N VAL A 286 -16.14 -14.16 -3.20
CA VAL A 286 -16.27 -14.32 -4.65
C VAL A 286 -15.11 -13.63 -5.34
N GLU A 287 -14.58 -14.26 -6.38
CA GLU A 287 -13.54 -13.65 -7.21
C GLU A 287 -14.12 -12.53 -8.06
N PRO A 288 -13.53 -11.32 -8.05
CA PRO A 288 -13.95 -10.24 -8.94
C PRO A 288 -13.79 -10.61 -10.42
N GLU A 289 -14.76 -10.22 -11.24
CA GLU A 289 -14.68 -10.36 -12.70
C GLU A 289 -13.73 -9.30 -13.26
N GLU A 290 -12.72 -9.72 -14.03
CA GLU A 290 -11.81 -8.78 -14.67
C GLU A 290 -12.40 -8.23 -15.98
N VAL A 291 -12.42 -6.89 -16.10
CA VAL A 291 -12.83 -6.18 -17.33
C VAL A 291 -11.58 -5.70 -18.06
N PRO A 292 -11.25 -6.30 -19.22
CA PRO A 292 -10.03 -5.95 -19.94
C PRO A 292 -10.14 -4.59 -20.63
N TYR A 293 -9.07 -3.81 -20.60
CA TYR A 293 -8.90 -2.61 -21.41
C TYR A 293 -7.47 -2.47 -21.92
N ASN A 294 -7.27 -1.65 -22.95
CA ASN A 294 -5.97 -1.36 -23.52
C ASN A 294 -5.66 0.14 -23.39
N ILE A 295 -4.38 0.46 -23.28
CA ILE A 295 -3.87 1.83 -23.34
C ILE A 295 -3.17 2.04 -24.68
N ALA A 296 -3.63 3.01 -25.46
CA ALA A 296 -2.99 3.37 -26.73
C ALA A 296 -3.07 4.89 -26.95
N PHE A 297 -1.93 5.55 -27.03
CA PHE A 297 -1.87 6.99 -27.30
C PHE A 297 -0.54 7.40 -27.93
N THR A 298 -0.57 8.57 -28.56
CA THR A 298 0.62 9.29 -29.03
C THR A 298 0.73 10.59 -28.26
N TYR A 299 1.93 10.95 -27.83
CA TYR A 299 2.19 12.21 -27.13
C TYR A 299 3.35 12.96 -27.75
N TRP A 300 3.34 14.27 -27.60
CA TRP A 300 4.37 15.19 -28.06
C TRP A 300 4.90 16.02 -26.90
N ILE A 301 6.15 16.41 -27.00
CA ILE A 301 6.85 17.26 -26.04
C ILE A 301 7.07 18.63 -26.70
N GLY A 302 6.99 19.71 -25.94
CA GLY A 302 7.27 21.05 -26.46
C GLY A 302 8.72 21.19 -26.92
N ASP A 303 8.95 21.95 -28.01
CA ASP A 303 10.30 22.16 -28.56
C ASP A 303 11.24 22.81 -27.52
N GLY A 304 10.71 23.72 -26.68
CA GLY A 304 11.44 24.32 -25.57
C GLY A 304 12.01 23.33 -24.55
N ASP A 305 11.44 22.12 -24.46
CA ASP A 305 11.81 21.07 -23.51
C ASP A 305 12.73 19.99 -24.13
N GLN A 306 13.29 20.25 -25.29
CA GLN A 306 14.15 19.29 -26.01
C GLN A 306 15.25 18.68 -25.13
N ARG A 307 15.89 19.49 -24.28
CA ARG A 307 16.95 19.01 -23.35
C ARG A 307 16.47 18.05 -22.29
N SER A 308 15.18 18.13 -21.94
CA SER A 308 14.53 17.33 -20.92
C SER A 308 13.71 16.18 -21.51
N ALA A 309 13.71 16.02 -22.84
CA ALA A 309 12.84 15.07 -23.52
C ALA A 309 12.97 13.62 -23.02
N GLY A 310 14.20 13.17 -22.74
CA GLY A 310 14.43 11.83 -22.15
C GLY A 310 13.78 11.67 -20.78
N THR A 311 13.97 12.64 -19.89
CA THR A 311 13.36 12.63 -18.55
C THR A 311 11.83 12.69 -18.61
N ILE A 312 11.27 13.45 -19.58
CA ILE A 312 9.81 13.51 -19.77
C ILE A 312 9.28 12.17 -20.26
N GLN A 313 9.98 11.48 -21.15
CA GLN A 313 9.60 10.14 -21.62
C GLN A 313 9.57 9.11 -20.46
N GLU A 314 10.57 9.15 -19.57
CA GLU A 314 10.59 8.33 -18.36
C GLU A 314 9.40 8.66 -17.43
N LYS A 315 9.13 9.96 -17.21
CA LYS A 315 7.97 10.41 -16.43
C LYS A 315 6.63 9.99 -17.03
N VAL A 316 6.49 10.04 -18.37
CA VAL A 316 5.29 9.56 -19.05
C VAL A 316 5.11 8.05 -18.84
N THR A 317 6.20 7.27 -18.90
CA THR A 317 6.13 5.84 -18.62
C THR A 317 5.69 5.57 -17.18
N ALA A 318 6.26 6.28 -16.20
CA ALA A 318 5.85 6.20 -14.81
C ALA A 318 4.39 6.65 -14.59
N ALA A 319 3.94 7.68 -15.29
CA ALA A 319 2.55 8.15 -15.25
C ALA A 319 1.55 7.10 -15.75
N VAL A 320 1.91 6.35 -16.80
CA VAL A 320 1.09 5.23 -17.30
C VAL A 320 1.00 4.11 -16.27
N GLN A 321 2.11 3.75 -15.63
CA GLN A 321 2.12 2.75 -14.55
C GLN A 321 1.27 3.22 -13.36
N SER A 322 1.45 4.48 -12.95
CA SER A 322 0.62 5.09 -11.89
C SER A 322 -0.88 5.07 -12.23
N TYR A 323 -1.23 5.34 -13.48
CA TYR A 323 -2.63 5.22 -13.93
C TYR A 323 -3.13 3.78 -13.85
N GLN A 324 -2.35 2.80 -14.29
CA GLN A 324 -2.75 1.38 -14.22
C GLN A 324 -2.99 0.93 -12.79
N SER A 325 -2.11 1.28 -11.84
CA SER A 325 -2.27 0.98 -10.43
C SER A 325 -3.50 1.69 -9.84
N TRP A 326 -3.67 2.98 -10.15
CA TRP A 326 -4.84 3.75 -9.71
C TRP A 326 -6.14 3.19 -10.27
N GLN A 327 -6.17 2.76 -11.54
CA GLN A 327 -7.36 2.20 -12.19
C GLN A 327 -7.74 0.83 -11.65
N ARG A 328 -6.80 0.08 -11.06
CA ARG A 328 -6.97 -1.29 -10.57
C ARG A 328 -7.72 -1.33 -9.23
N HIS A 329 -8.96 -0.84 -9.22
CA HIS A 329 -9.88 -0.83 -8.08
C HIS A 329 -11.26 -1.34 -8.47
N LEU A 330 -11.95 -1.99 -7.51
CA LEU A 330 -13.32 -2.50 -7.69
C LEU A 330 -14.29 -1.35 -8.02
N GLY A 331 -15.08 -1.54 -9.06
CA GLY A 331 -16.12 -0.60 -9.48
C GLY A 331 -15.63 0.76 -9.97
N ARG A 332 -14.33 0.91 -10.25
CA ARG A 332 -13.80 2.17 -10.79
C ARG A 332 -13.93 2.21 -12.30
N ASP A 333 -14.75 3.13 -12.78
CA ASP A 333 -14.95 3.35 -14.21
C ASP A 333 -13.61 3.68 -14.90
N ILE A 334 -13.44 3.16 -16.11
CA ILE A 334 -12.24 3.47 -16.89
C ILE A 334 -12.39 4.88 -17.45
N ASN A 335 -11.59 5.80 -16.90
CA ASN A 335 -11.65 7.22 -17.22
C ASN A 335 -10.43 7.66 -18.05
N PRO A 336 -10.61 7.92 -19.37
CA PRO A 336 -9.56 8.40 -20.25
C PRO A 336 -9.00 9.77 -19.85
N THR A 337 -9.84 10.62 -19.25
CA THR A 337 -9.45 11.98 -18.86
C THR A 337 -8.38 11.97 -17.78
N GLU A 338 -8.47 11.06 -16.82
CA GLU A 338 -7.46 10.88 -15.78
C GLU A 338 -6.10 10.45 -16.35
N LEU A 339 -6.10 9.56 -17.34
CA LEU A 339 -4.88 9.16 -18.04
C LEU A 339 -4.24 10.36 -18.75
N ILE A 340 -5.05 11.17 -19.47
CA ILE A 340 -4.55 12.36 -20.13
C ILE A 340 -3.99 13.36 -19.13
N ALA A 341 -4.65 13.57 -17.98
CA ALA A 341 -4.18 14.47 -16.93
C ALA A 341 -2.80 14.06 -16.43
N LYS A 342 -2.62 12.81 -16.05
CA LYS A 342 -1.33 12.28 -15.56
C LYS A 342 -0.20 12.39 -16.58
N ILE A 343 -0.49 12.14 -17.88
CA ILE A 343 0.50 12.28 -18.96
C ILE A 343 0.86 13.77 -19.18
N ARG A 344 -0.10 14.69 -19.05
CA ARG A 344 0.14 16.12 -19.13
C ARG A 344 0.99 16.64 -17.97
N GLU A 345 0.71 16.19 -16.76
CA GLU A 345 1.52 16.48 -15.57
C GLU A 345 2.95 15.95 -15.69
N ALA A 346 3.14 14.83 -16.38
CA ALA A 346 4.47 14.29 -16.65
C ALA A 346 5.31 15.16 -17.63
N GLY A 347 4.71 16.20 -18.24
CA GLY A 347 5.38 17.15 -19.13
C GLY A 347 5.07 16.99 -20.62
N ALA A 348 4.08 16.16 -20.98
CA ALA A 348 3.63 16.11 -22.36
C ALA A 348 2.87 17.37 -22.76
N LYS A 349 3.23 17.99 -23.88
CA LYS A 349 2.54 19.16 -24.42
C LYS A 349 1.17 18.79 -24.97
N ARG A 350 1.08 17.72 -25.72
CA ARG A 350 -0.16 17.22 -26.34
C ARG A 350 -0.25 15.71 -26.25
N VAL A 351 -1.47 15.22 -26.07
CA VAL A 351 -1.78 13.78 -26.01
C VAL A 351 -2.92 13.50 -27.01
N LYS A 352 -2.71 12.54 -27.88
CA LYS A 352 -3.75 11.99 -28.75
C LYS A 352 -4.05 10.57 -28.29
N LEU A 353 -5.13 10.44 -27.52
CA LEU A 353 -5.58 9.15 -27.01
C LEU A 353 -6.36 8.39 -28.09
N THR A 354 -6.07 7.10 -28.22
CA THR A 354 -6.78 6.15 -29.08
C THR A 354 -7.57 5.15 -28.23
N ALA A 355 -7.04 4.77 -27.09
CA ALA A 355 -7.65 3.90 -26.09
C ALA A 355 -7.07 4.22 -24.69
N PRO A 356 -7.83 4.02 -23.60
CA PRO A 356 -9.19 3.46 -23.55
C PRO A 356 -10.28 4.48 -23.94
N ALA A 357 -11.49 3.98 -24.18
CA ALA A 357 -12.72 4.78 -24.13
C ALA A 357 -13.26 4.80 -22.69
N ASP A 358 -14.26 5.64 -22.43
CA ASP A 358 -15.02 5.59 -21.18
C ASP A 358 -15.77 4.27 -21.08
N ILE A 359 -15.55 3.51 -20.00
CA ILE A 359 -16.22 2.24 -19.74
C ILE A 359 -16.73 2.27 -18.30
N VAL A 360 -18.03 2.07 -18.15
CA VAL A 360 -18.65 1.93 -16.83
C VAL A 360 -18.36 0.54 -16.29
N ILE A 361 -17.85 0.45 -15.08
CA ILE A 361 -17.45 -0.78 -14.41
C ILE A 361 -18.46 -1.11 -13.29
N GLY A 362 -18.93 -2.35 -13.26
CA GLY A 362 -19.79 -2.82 -12.18
C GLY A 362 -19.06 -2.81 -10.83
N LYS A 363 -19.78 -2.58 -9.73
CA LYS A 363 -19.19 -2.47 -8.37
C LYS A 363 -18.32 -3.65 -7.94
N THR A 364 -18.57 -4.83 -8.51
CA THR A 364 -17.86 -6.08 -8.22
C THR A 364 -16.84 -6.47 -9.29
N GLN A 365 -16.69 -5.62 -10.29
CA GLN A 365 -15.77 -5.83 -11.40
C GLN A 365 -14.47 -5.05 -11.19
N LEU A 366 -13.37 -5.59 -11.73
CA LEU A 366 -12.02 -5.05 -11.58
C LEU A 366 -11.42 -4.76 -12.96
N PRO A 367 -11.08 -3.51 -13.31
CA PRO A 367 -10.41 -3.18 -14.57
C PRO A 367 -9.04 -3.84 -14.68
N LYS A 368 -8.71 -4.39 -15.86
CA LYS A 368 -7.42 -4.99 -16.16
C LYS A 368 -6.82 -4.45 -17.44
N CYS A 369 -5.67 -3.80 -17.33
CA CYS A 369 -4.92 -3.42 -18.51
C CYS A 369 -4.29 -4.68 -19.15
N THR A 370 -4.67 -4.97 -20.40
CA THR A 370 -4.19 -6.17 -21.13
C THR A 370 -3.15 -5.83 -22.19
N GLY A 371 -2.95 -4.56 -22.49
CA GLY A 371 -1.94 -4.12 -23.44
C GLY A 371 -1.71 -2.62 -23.39
N GLN A 372 -0.49 -2.21 -23.72
CA GLN A 372 -0.14 -0.79 -23.83
C GLN A 372 0.66 -0.52 -25.12
N THR A 373 0.29 0.58 -25.79
CA THR A 373 1.01 1.09 -26.96
C THR A 373 1.21 2.59 -26.77
N VAL A 374 2.38 2.97 -26.31
CA VAL A 374 2.78 4.36 -26.08
C VAL A 374 3.73 4.79 -27.18
N THR A 375 3.34 5.83 -27.92
CA THR A 375 4.13 6.32 -29.05
C THR A 375 4.58 7.76 -28.77
N TYR A 376 5.89 7.98 -28.85
CA TYR A 376 6.43 9.33 -28.86
C TYR A 376 6.32 9.93 -30.25
N GLY A 377 5.57 11.02 -30.38
CA GLY A 377 5.28 11.71 -31.65
C GLY A 377 6.34 12.74 -32.07
N GLY A 378 7.36 12.96 -31.24
CA GLY A 378 8.39 13.96 -31.50
C GLY A 378 8.18 15.28 -30.72
N LEU A 379 9.00 16.26 -31.06
CA LEU A 379 8.88 17.63 -30.57
C LEU A 379 7.81 18.36 -31.36
N GLU A 380 7.12 19.29 -30.74
CA GLU A 380 6.05 20.08 -31.34
C GLU A 380 6.21 21.57 -30.97
N ASP A 381 6.29 22.43 -31.99
CA ASP A 381 6.27 23.89 -31.83
C ASP A 381 4.91 24.42 -31.35
N ASP A 382 4.85 25.65 -30.86
CA ASP A 382 3.61 26.29 -30.39
C ASP A 382 2.68 26.63 -31.56
#